data_1b99afd87c096da93ab44e19c53d18b0
#
_entry.id   1b99afd87c096da93ab44e19c53d18b0
#
_cell.length_a   1.000
_cell.length_b   1.000
_cell.length_c   1.000
_cell.angle_alpha   90.00
_cell.angle_beta   90.00
_cell.angle_gamma   90.00
#
_symmetry.space_group_name_H-M   'P 1'
#
loop_
_entity.id
_entity.type
_entity.pdbx_description
1 polymer ?
#
loop_
_entity_poly.entity_id
_entity_poly.type
_entity_poly.pdbx_seq_one_letter_code
_entity_poly.pdbx_strand_id
1 'polypeptide(L)'
;AEFGLKIAHTLEQTILELGPQRIAAFIGEPIQGAGGVIIPPDTYWPEIQKICDRYGILLVADEVICGFGRTGHWFGSNHFGIKPDLMTIAKGLSSGYLPIGGVMVADRVADVIIDQGGEFAHGFTYSGHPAACAVASVNLTLIQQENLVPRTHDETGPYLARKWRDISEHPLVGEARSVG
;
A
#
# COMPACT_ATOMS: atom_id res chain seq x y z
N ALA A 1 -4.26 -19.96 -3.26
CA ALA A 1 -4.77 -19.37 -4.53
C ALA A 1 -6.30 -19.25 -4.49
N GLU A 2 -7.04 -20.32 -4.32
CA GLU A 2 -8.51 -20.35 -4.35
C GLU A 2 -9.16 -19.42 -3.29
N PHE A 3 -8.64 -19.43 -2.07
CA PHE A 3 -9.15 -18.57 -1.00
C PHE A 3 -9.02 -17.08 -1.32
N GLY A 4 -7.90 -16.65 -1.90
CA GLY A 4 -7.69 -15.25 -2.30
C GLY A 4 -8.71 -14.79 -3.35
N LEU A 5 -8.99 -15.63 -4.34
CA LEU A 5 -10.03 -15.35 -5.34
C LEU A 5 -11.42 -15.29 -4.71
N LYS A 6 -11.74 -16.22 -3.81
CA LYS A 6 -13.03 -16.26 -3.13
C LYS A 6 -13.32 -14.97 -2.36
N ILE A 7 -12.35 -14.48 -1.58
CA ILE A 7 -12.54 -13.23 -0.81
C ILE A 7 -12.57 -12.00 -1.73
N ALA A 8 -11.80 -11.98 -2.82
CA ALA A 8 -11.89 -10.90 -3.80
C ALA A 8 -13.26 -10.85 -4.48
N HIS A 9 -13.84 -11.99 -4.82
CA HIS A 9 -15.19 -12.04 -5.40
C HIS A 9 -16.30 -11.57 -4.45
N THR A 10 -16.06 -11.54 -3.13
CA THR A 10 -16.99 -10.90 -2.18
C THR A 10 -17.12 -9.39 -2.47
N LEU A 11 -16.04 -8.73 -2.88
CA LEU A 11 -16.10 -7.34 -3.33
C LEU A 11 -16.99 -7.23 -4.57
N GLU A 12 -16.82 -8.10 -5.56
CA GLU A 12 -17.63 -8.08 -6.78
C GLU A 12 -19.13 -8.27 -6.48
N GLN A 13 -19.47 -9.20 -5.60
CA GLN A 13 -20.86 -9.39 -5.15
C GLN A 13 -21.42 -8.11 -4.51
N THR A 14 -20.65 -7.48 -3.61
CA THR A 14 -21.05 -6.22 -2.98
C THR A 14 -21.25 -5.09 -4.01
N ILE A 15 -20.38 -5.01 -5.02
CA ILE A 15 -20.51 -4.04 -6.12
C ILE A 15 -21.82 -4.25 -6.88
N LEU A 16 -22.14 -5.50 -7.21
CA LEU A 16 -23.35 -5.83 -7.94
C LEU A 16 -24.63 -5.57 -7.12
N GLU A 17 -24.59 -5.87 -5.82
CA GLU A 17 -25.72 -5.61 -4.91
C GLU A 17 -25.98 -4.11 -4.71
N LEU A 18 -24.95 -3.31 -4.56
CA LEU A 18 -25.07 -1.87 -4.35
C LEU A 18 -25.30 -1.08 -5.64
N GLY A 19 -24.89 -1.62 -6.77
CA GLY A 19 -24.83 -0.98 -8.08
C GLY A 19 -23.49 -0.27 -8.32
N PRO A 20 -22.76 -0.63 -9.39
CA PRO A 20 -21.40 -0.11 -9.68
C PRO A 20 -21.34 1.41 -9.72
N GLN A 21 -22.37 2.06 -10.25
CA GLN A 21 -22.45 3.53 -10.37
C GLN A 21 -22.55 4.27 -9.03
N ARG A 22 -22.71 3.55 -7.92
CA ARG A 22 -22.77 4.12 -6.56
C ARG A 22 -21.46 4.00 -5.78
N ILE A 23 -20.43 3.38 -6.39
CA ILE A 23 -19.16 3.11 -5.75
C ILE A 23 -18.07 3.89 -6.49
N ALA A 24 -17.44 4.83 -5.80
CA ALA A 24 -16.38 5.63 -6.38
C ALA A 24 -15.02 4.93 -6.31
N ALA A 25 -14.72 4.27 -5.19
CA ALA A 25 -13.41 3.68 -4.94
C ALA A 25 -13.49 2.48 -3.99
N PHE A 26 -12.51 1.59 -4.12
CA PHE A 26 -12.15 0.59 -3.11
C PHE A 26 -10.81 0.99 -2.50
N ILE A 27 -10.72 1.01 -1.17
CA ILE A 27 -9.49 1.30 -0.44
C ILE A 27 -9.08 0.12 0.43
N GLY A 28 -7.79 -0.20 0.45
CA GLY A 28 -7.24 -1.22 1.33
C GLY A 28 -5.73 -1.11 1.50
N GLU A 29 -5.24 -1.63 2.63
CA GLU A 29 -3.81 -1.79 2.88
C GLU A 29 -3.29 -3.02 2.10
N PRO A 30 -2.16 -2.94 1.36
CA PRO A 30 -1.57 -4.13 0.71
C PRO A 30 -1.35 -5.29 1.69
N ILE A 31 -0.86 -4.99 2.89
CA ILE A 31 -0.83 -5.86 4.06
C ILE A 31 -1.41 -5.06 5.22
N GLN A 32 -2.45 -5.57 5.86
CA GLN A 32 -3.02 -4.89 7.01
C GLN A 32 -2.02 -4.88 8.17
N GLY A 33 -1.57 -3.69 8.57
CA GLY A 33 -0.61 -3.54 9.65
C GLY A 33 -1.26 -3.62 11.03
N ALA A 34 -2.00 -2.59 11.41
CA ALA A 34 -2.66 -2.49 12.72
C ALA A 34 -3.73 -3.56 12.95
N GLY A 35 -4.33 -4.10 11.89
CA GLY A 35 -5.28 -5.21 11.94
C GLY A 35 -4.69 -6.55 12.38
N GLY A 36 -3.35 -6.66 12.52
CA GLY A 36 -2.66 -7.86 13.00
C GLY A 36 -1.66 -8.47 12.02
N VAL A 37 -1.06 -7.64 11.15
CA VAL A 37 -0.12 -8.07 10.10
C VAL A 37 -0.74 -9.17 9.23
N ILE A 38 -1.91 -8.86 8.67
CA ILE A 38 -2.67 -9.80 7.85
C ILE A 38 -2.14 -9.70 6.41
N ILE A 39 -1.40 -10.74 6.01
CA ILE A 39 -0.84 -10.87 4.65
C ILE A 39 -1.90 -11.58 3.79
N PRO A 40 -2.43 -10.93 2.75
CA PRO A 40 -3.41 -11.58 1.88
C PRO A 40 -2.75 -12.63 0.99
N PRO A 41 -3.51 -13.63 0.50
CA PRO A 41 -3.01 -14.54 -0.52
C PRO A 41 -2.57 -13.80 -1.80
N ASP A 42 -1.54 -14.28 -2.49
CA ASP A 42 -0.97 -13.64 -3.69
C ASP A 42 -1.99 -13.36 -4.80
N THR A 43 -3.08 -14.14 -4.84
CA THR A 43 -4.16 -13.98 -5.84
C THR A 43 -5.17 -12.91 -5.49
N TYR A 44 -5.18 -12.38 -4.26
CA TYR A 44 -6.19 -11.43 -3.80
C TYR A 44 -6.10 -10.08 -4.53
N TRP A 45 -4.96 -9.39 -4.41
CA TRP A 45 -4.80 -8.05 -4.96
C TRP A 45 -4.89 -7.98 -6.49
N PRO A 46 -4.26 -8.92 -7.25
CA PRO A 46 -4.44 -8.95 -8.71
C PRO A 46 -5.90 -9.12 -9.12
N GLU A 47 -6.70 -9.87 -8.36
CA GLU A 47 -8.12 -10.03 -8.66
C GLU A 47 -8.95 -8.78 -8.26
N ILE A 48 -8.63 -8.15 -7.12
CA ILE A 48 -9.22 -6.85 -6.73
C ILE A 48 -8.98 -5.80 -7.83
N GLN A 49 -7.76 -5.70 -8.36
CA GLN A 49 -7.44 -4.79 -9.47
C GLN A 49 -8.36 -5.05 -10.68
N LYS A 50 -8.48 -6.30 -11.12
CA LYS A 50 -9.35 -6.65 -12.26
C LYS A 50 -10.82 -6.32 -12.01
N ILE A 51 -11.31 -6.52 -10.79
CA ILE A 51 -12.69 -6.17 -10.42
C ILE A 51 -12.85 -4.64 -10.49
N CYS A 52 -11.97 -3.87 -9.88
CA CYS A 52 -12.01 -2.41 -9.93
C CYS A 52 -11.97 -1.89 -11.37
N ASP A 53 -11.06 -2.40 -12.18
CA ASP A 53 -10.94 -2.04 -13.61
C ASP A 53 -12.22 -2.36 -14.40
N ARG A 54 -12.82 -3.53 -14.17
CA ARG A 54 -14.06 -3.98 -14.84
C ARG A 54 -15.23 -3.06 -14.59
N TYR A 55 -15.37 -2.56 -13.37
CA TYR A 55 -16.51 -1.72 -12.96
C TYR A 55 -16.20 -0.22 -12.96
N GLY A 56 -15.00 0.20 -13.36
CA GLY A 56 -14.59 1.60 -13.38
C GLY A 56 -14.48 2.22 -11.99
N ILE A 57 -14.18 1.40 -10.98
CA ILE A 57 -13.99 1.80 -9.58
C ILE A 57 -12.53 2.13 -9.35
N LEU A 58 -12.23 3.25 -8.69
CA LEU A 58 -10.86 3.63 -8.37
C LEU A 58 -10.26 2.68 -7.33
N LEU A 59 -9.05 2.18 -7.60
CA LEU A 59 -8.28 1.41 -6.62
C LEU A 59 -7.38 2.34 -5.81
N VAL A 60 -7.58 2.37 -4.49
CA VAL A 60 -6.78 3.14 -3.55
C VAL A 60 -5.96 2.18 -2.68
N ALA A 61 -4.64 2.26 -2.80
CA ALA A 61 -3.73 1.52 -1.91
C ALA A 61 -3.34 2.38 -0.70
N ASP A 62 -3.65 1.91 0.50
CA ASP A 62 -3.14 2.52 1.71
C ASP A 62 -1.73 1.99 2.02
N GLU A 63 -0.74 2.72 1.54
CA GLU A 63 0.69 2.39 1.68
C GLU A 63 1.34 3.00 2.93
N VAL A 64 0.54 3.55 3.83
CA VAL A 64 1.03 4.21 5.05
C VAL A 64 1.94 3.30 5.86
N ILE A 65 1.69 2.00 5.91
CA ILE A 65 2.55 1.02 6.59
C ILE A 65 3.46 0.30 5.61
N CYS A 66 2.97 -0.15 4.45
CA CYS A 66 3.72 -0.99 3.52
C CYS A 66 4.77 -0.25 2.69
N GLY A 67 4.63 1.08 2.55
CA GLY A 67 5.52 1.89 1.73
C GLY A 67 6.95 2.02 2.25
N PHE A 68 7.81 2.53 1.38
CA PHE A 68 9.19 2.91 1.65
C PHE A 68 10.10 1.77 2.11
N GLY A 69 9.97 0.60 1.45
CA GLY A 69 10.87 -0.53 1.62
C GLY A 69 10.44 -1.59 2.62
N ARG A 70 9.32 -1.40 3.31
CA ARG A 70 8.83 -2.30 4.36
C ARG A 70 8.68 -3.75 3.88
N THR A 71 8.22 -3.97 2.66
CA THR A 71 7.99 -5.28 2.04
C THR A 71 9.16 -5.78 1.18
N GLY A 72 10.30 -5.09 1.20
CA GLY A 72 11.39 -5.35 0.26
C GLY A 72 11.18 -4.73 -1.12
N HIS A 73 10.11 -3.97 -1.29
CA HIS A 73 9.79 -3.16 -2.46
C HIS A 73 9.52 -1.72 -2.02
N TRP A 74 9.61 -0.75 -2.93
CA TRP A 74 9.27 0.64 -2.59
C TRP A 74 7.87 0.76 -1.99
N PHE A 75 6.92 0.00 -2.54
CA PHE A 75 5.53 -0.03 -2.07
C PHE A 75 4.99 -1.46 -2.04
N GLY A 76 4.03 -1.74 -1.17
CA GLY A 76 3.34 -3.02 -1.14
C GLY A 76 2.61 -3.31 -2.45
N SER A 77 2.13 -2.28 -3.16
CA SER A 77 1.57 -2.39 -4.51
C SER A 77 2.55 -3.03 -5.50
N ASN A 78 3.85 -2.71 -5.41
CA ASN A 78 4.87 -3.36 -6.23
C ASN A 78 5.04 -4.84 -5.88
N HIS A 79 4.96 -5.17 -4.59
CA HIS A 79 5.04 -6.56 -4.12
C HIS A 79 3.91 -7.43 -4.69
N PHE A 80 2.69 -6.92 -4.73
CA PHE A 80 1.52 -7.63 -5.26
C PHE A 80 1.27 -7.41 -6.76
N GLY A 81 2.10 -6.62 -7.44
CA GLY A 81 1.99 -6.37 -8.88
C GLY A 81 0.74 -5.59 -9.30
N ILE A 82 0.20 -4.74 -8.44
CA ILE A 82 -0.95 -3.88 -8.72
C ILE A 82 -0.55 -2.44 -9.03
N LYS A 83 -1.42 -1.72 -9.72
CA LYS A 83 -1.26 -0.31 -10.10
C LYS A 83 -2.45 0.49 -9.58
N PRO A 84 -2.41 0.97 -8.35
CA PRO A 84 -3.50 1.75 -7.79
C PRO A 84 -3.63 3.12 -8.47
N ASP A 85 -4.83 3.67 -8.44
CA ASP A 85 -5.14 5.02 -8.94
C ASP A 85 -4.73 6.10 -7.96
N LEU A 86 -4.87 5.78 -6.67
CA LEU A 86 -4.42 6.64 -5.58
C LEU A 86 -3.63 5.79 -4.59
N MET A 87 -2.66 6.43 -3.96
CA MET A 87 -1.82 5.80 -2.95
C MET A 87 -1.63 6.75 -1.79
N THR A 88 -2.09 6.36 -0.59
CA THR A 88 -1.83 7.16 0.61
C THR A 88 -0.47 6.82 1.20
N ILE A 89 0.30 7.82 1.56
CA ILE A 89 1.66 7.68 2.08
C ILE A 89 1.88 8.50 3.35
N ALA A 90 2.59 7.94 4.30
CA ALA A 90 3.00 8.60 5.55
C ALA A 90 4.16 7.81 6.20
N LYS A 91 4.27 7.82 7.50
CA LYS A 91 5.23 7.05 8.34
C LYS A 91 6.64 6.93 7.77
N GLY A 92 6.89 5.91 6.95
CA GLY A 92 8.17 5.68 6.27
C GLY A 92 8.63 6.84 5.39
N LEU A 93 7.71 7.70 4.96
CA LEU A 93 8.02 8.90 4.18
C LEU A 93 9.01 9.83 4.88
N SER A 94 8.88 10.01 6.18
CA SER A 94 9.82 10.80 7.01
C SER A 94 10.51 9.98 8.10
N SER A 95 10.32 8.65 8.13
CA SER A 95 10.81 7.78 9.20
C SER A 95 10.43 8.25 10.62
N GLY A 96 9.33 9.00 10.73
CA GLY A 96 8.81 9.51 12.01
C GLY A 96 9.53 10.74 12.57
N TYR A 97 10.50 11.32 11.86
CA TYR A 97 11.21 12.51 12.31
C TYR A 97 10.33 13.75 12.36
N LEU A 98 9.47 13.97 11.37
CA LEU A 98 8.44 14.99 11.38
C LEU A 98 7.13 14.43 10.79
N PRO A 99 5.97 14.89 11.29
CA PRO A 99 4.68 14.47 10.77
C PRO A 99 4.49 14.98 9.34
N ILE A 100 4.27 14.04 8.43
CA ILE A 100 3.96 14.31 7.02
C ILE A 100 3.16 13.14 6.46
N GLY A 101 2.25 13.43 5.56
CA GLY A 101 1.53 12.46 4.77
C GLY A 101 1.17 13.07 3.42
N GLY A 102 0.78 12.23 2.50
CA GLY A 102 0.41 12.66 1.16
C GLY A 102 -0.44 11.61 0.45
N VAL A 103 -0.93 11.99 -0.71
CA VAL A 103 -1.60 11.10 -1.65
C VAL A 103 -0.89 11.22 -2.99
N MET A 104 -0.44 10.10 -3.53
CA MET A 104 0.01 10.01 -4.91
C MET A 104 -1.19 9.71 -5.78
N VAL A 105 -1.29 10.41 -6.90
CA VAL A 105 -2.44 10.34 -7.82
C VAL A 105 -1.94 9.89 -9.19
N ALA A 106 -2.53 8.84 -9.76
CA ALA A 106 -2.21 8.39 -11.11
C ALA A 106 -2.67 9.41 -12.17
N ASP A 107 -1.94 9.47 -13.29
CA ASP A 107 -2.18 10.44 -14.37
C ASP A 107 -3.64 10.47 -14.82
N ARG A 108 -4.27 9.31 -15.02
CA ARG A 108 -5.69 9.23 -15.44
C ARG A 108 -6.68 9.93 -14.51
N VAL A 109 -6.35 10.07 -13.23
CA VAL A 109 -7.17 10.79 -12.25
C VAL A 109 -6.73 12.25 -12.18
N ALA A 110 -5.42 12.50 -12.19
CA ALA A 110 -4.84 13.84 -12.19
C ALA A 110 -5.31 14.66 -13.39
N ASP A 111 -5.32 14.08 -14.59
CA ASP A 111 -5.76 14.74 -15.82
C ASP A 111 -7.21 15.23 -15.72
N VAL A 112 -8.10 14.41 -15.15
CA VAL A 112 -9.50 14.82 -14.93
C VAL A 112 -9.60 15.97 -13.93
N ILE A 113 -8.82 15.95 -12.85
CA ILE A 113 -8.81 17.01 -11.84
C ILE A 113 -8.27 18.32 -12.46
N ILE A 114 -7.19 18.24 -13.24
CA ILE A 114 -6.53 19.40 -13.85
C ILE A 114 -7.40 19.99 -14.97
N ASP A 115 -7.91 19.14 -15.87
CA ASP A 115 -8.61 19.61 -17.07
C ASP A 115 -10.08 19.96 -16.85
N GLN A 116 -10.73 19.31 -15.87
CA GLN A 116 -12.19 19.39 -15.66
C GLN A 116 -12.59 19.83 -14.26
N GLY A 117 -11.68 19.72 -13.28
CA GLY A 117 -11.97 19.98 -11.87
C GLY A 117 -12.00 21.45 -11.49
N GLY A 118 -11.49 22.37 -12.32
CA GLY A 118 -11.33 23.75 -11.99
C GLY A 118 -10.34 23.97 -10.83
N GLU A 119 -10.69 24.79 -9.84
CA GLU A 119 -9.86 25.01 -8.67
C GLU A 119 -9.94 23.82 -7.72
N PHE A 120 -8.79 23.22 -7.38
CA PHE A 120 -8.73 22.15 -6.37
C PHE A 120 -8.79 22.71 -4.95
N ALA A 121 -10.01 22.93 -4.46
CA ALA A 121 -10.30 23.55 -3.16
C ALA A 121 -10.11 22.55 -2.00
N HIS A 122 -8.94 21.93 -1.90
CA HIS A 122 -8.59 21.01 -0.81
C HIS A 122 -7.19 21.30 -0.27
N GLY A 123 -7.06 21.38 1.05
CA GLY A 123 -5.77 21.57 1.71
C GLY A 123 -5.93 21.72 3.22
N PHE A 124 -4.81 21.60 3.90
CA PHE A 124 -4.70 21.85 5.34
C PHE A 124 -3.80 23.06 5.58
N THR A 125 -3.97 23.76 6.71
CA THR A 125 -3.15 24.92 7.06
C THR A 125 -1.64 24.64 6.98
N TYR A 126 -1.22 23.43 7.34
CA TYR A 126 0.18 23.04 7.30
C TYR A 126 0.57 22.21 6.06
N SER A 127 -0.25 22.16 5.01
CA SER A 127 0.11 21.52 3.75
C SER A 127 1.40 22.14 3.19
N GLY A 128 2.31 21.29 2.71
CA GLY A 128 3.59 21.72 2.17
C GLY A 128 4.54 22.34 3.20
N HIS A 129 4.42 21.99 4.48
CA HIS A 129 5.29 22.52 5.53
C HIS A 129 6.78 22.31 5.18
N PRO A 130 7.57 23.39 5.01
CA PRO A 130 8.90 23.29 4.38
C PRO A 130 9.86 22.40 5.17
N ALA A 131 9.86 22.44 6.50
CA ALA A 131 10.72 21.58 7.29
C ALA A 131 10.34 20.09 7.18
N ALA A 132 9.03 19.77 7.17
CA ALA A 132 8.58 18.39 7.01
C ALA A 132 8.90 17.85 5.61
N CYS A 133 8.72 18.67 4.58
CA CYS A 133 9.08 18.30 3.20
C CYS A 133 10.60 18.10 3.05
N ALA A 134 11.43 18.96 3.64
CA ALA A 134 12.89 18.82 3.62
C ALA A 134 13.33 17.52 4.30
N VAL A 135 12.78 17.21 5.48
CA VAL A 135 13.07 15.95 6.18
C VAL A 135 12.66 14.73 5.35
N ALA A 136 11.46 14.74 4.75
CA ALA A 136 11.02 13.65 3.89
C ALA A 136 11.93 13.47 2.68
N SER A 137 12.35 14.56 2.02
CA SER A 137 13.27 14.54 0.88
C SER A 137 14.63 13.92 1.25
N VAL A 138 15.21 14.33 2.39
CA VAL A 138 16.46 13.75 2.88
C VAL A 138 16.29 12.27 3.22
N ASN A 139 15.20 11.90 3.90
CA ASN A 139 14.90 10.52 4.25
C ASN A 139 14.83 9.62 3.01
N LEU A 140 14.10 10.05 1.97
CA LEU A 140 14.00 9.30 0.71
C LEU A 140 15.37 9.15 0.03
N THR A 141 16.18 10.21 0.06
CA THR A 141 17.56 10.17 -0.45
C THR A 141 18.41 9.14 0.28
N LEU A 142 18.33 9.10 1.61
CA LEU A 142 19.07 8.11 2.41
C LEU A 142 18.60 6.67 2.14
N ILE A 143 17.28 6.42 2.07
CA ILE A 143 16.75 5.10 1.73
C ILE A 143 17.31 4.61 0.39
N GLN A 144 17.41 5.52 -0.60
CA GLN A 144 17.93 5.20 -1.91
C GLN A 144 19.45 5.01 -1.91
N GLN A 145 20.22 5.94 -1.31
CA GLN A 145 21.68 5.90 -1.30
C GLN A 145 22.24 4.72 -0.51
N GLU A 146 21.58 4.35 0.59
CA GLU A 146 21.97 3.20 1.41
C GLU A 146 21.40 1.87 0.92
N ASN A 147 20.69 1.86 -0.22
CA ASN A 147 20.08 0.69 -0.82
C ASN A 147 19.17 -0.10 0.15
N LEU A 148 18.43 0.60 1.02
CA LEU A 148 17.66 -0.05 2.09
C LEU A 148 16.53 -0.93 1.55
N VAL A 149 15.92 -0.59 0.41
CA VAL A 149 14.88 -1.40 -0.21
C VAL A 149 15.44 -2.72 -0.76
N PRO A 150 16.48 -2.75 -1.62
CA PRO A 150 17.13 -3.99 -2.03
C PRO A 150 17.68 -4.81 -0.84
N ARG A 151 18.29 -4.14 0.14
CA ARG A 151 18.78 -4.82 1.34
C ARG A 151 17.67 -5.52 2.12
N THR A 152 16.49 -4.90 2.22
CA THR A 152 15.33 -5.54 2.85
C THR A 152 14.88 -6.76 2.03
N HIS A 153 14.84 -6.64 0.70
CA HIS A 153 14.44 -7.73 -0.20
C HIS A 153 15.39 -8.92 -0.13
N ASP A 154 16.71 -8.67 -0.26
CA ASP A 154 17.70 -9.71 -0.53
C ASP A 154 18.34 -10.27 0.76
N GLU A 155 18.41 -9.48 1.83
CA GLU A 155 19.13 -9.83 3.04
C GLU A 155 18.24 -9.92 4.28
N THR A 156 17.66 -8.77 4.71
CA THR A 156 16.96 -8.65 5.99
C THR A 156 15.68 -9.47 6.03
N GLY A 157 14.86 -9.40 4.99
CA GLY A 157 13.61 -10.15 4.88
C GLY A 157 13.84 -11.67 4.90
N PRO A 158 14.68 -12.23 4.02
CA PRO A 158 15.02 -13.64 4.07
C PRO A 158 15.64 -14.10 5.39
N TYR A 159 16.48 -13.26 6.03
CA TYR A 159 17.01 -13.57 7.35
C TYR A 159 15.90 -13.68 8.40
N LEU A 160 15.03 -12.67 8.47
CA LEU A 160 13.91 -12.65 9.40
C LEU A 160 12.96 -13.83 9.16
N ALA A 161 12.63 -14.12 7.90
CA ALA A 161 11.76 -15.24 7.54
C ALA A 161 12.33 -16.61 8.00
N ARG A 162 13.65 -16.79 7.93
CA ARG A 162 14.29 -18.00 8.49
C ARG A 162 14.13 -18.06 10.00
N LYS A 163 14.36 -16.95 10.71
CA LYS A 163 14.22 -16.91 12.18
C LYS A 163 12.79 -17.16 12.64
N TRP A 164 11.81 -16.64 11.92
CA TRP A 164 10.40 -16.93 12.19
C TRP A 164 10.06 -18.42 11.96
N ARG A 165 10.62 -19.07 10.94
CA ARG A 165 10.45 -20.51 10.74
C ARG A 165 11.01 -21.33 11.90
N ASP A 166 12.19 -20.96 12.39
CA ASP A 166 12.80 -21.64 13.56
C ASP A 166 11.85 -21.58 14.78
N ILE A 167 11.15 -20.44 14.98
CA ILE A 167 10.18 -20.26 16.07
C ILE A 167 8.88 -21.02 15.81
N SER A 168 8.47 -21.21 14.55
CA SER A 168 7.20 -21.86 14.20
C SER A 168 7.11 -23.33 14.65
N GLU A 169 8.25 -23.97 14.89
CA GLU A 169 8.33 -25.35 15.41
C GLU A 169 8.00 -25.44 16.90
N HIS A 170 7.93 -24.32 17.63
CA HIS A 170 7.64 -24.32 19.05
C HIS A 170 6.15 -24.64 19.31
N PRO A 171 5.80 -25.56 20.26
CA PRO A 171 4.43 -26.05 20.44
C PRO A 171 3.41 -24.98 20.87
N LEU A 172 3.85 -23.83 21.33
CA LEU A 172 2.98 -22.68 21.67
C LEU A 172 2.76 -21.71 20.49
N VAL A 173 3.41 -21.94 19.35
CA VAL A 173 3.31 -21.07 18.17
C VAL A 173 2.38 -21.70 17.14
N GLY A 174 1.23 -21.10 16.90
CA GLY A 174 0.26 -21.58 15.91
C GLY A 174 0.64 -21.20 14.47
N GLU A 175 1.27 -20.04 14.30
CA GLU A 175 1.70 -19.55 12.98
C GLU A 175 2.85 -18.56 13.14
N ALA A 176 3.79 -18.57 12.20
CA ALA A 176 4.85 -17.56 12.07
C ALA A 176 5.00 -17.16 10.60
N ARG A 177 4.77 -15.88 10.29
CA ARG A 177 4.82 -15.34 8.94
C ARG A 177 5.53 -13.99 8.90
N SER A 178 6.16 -13.67 7.78
CA SER A 178 6.81 -12.38 7.55
C SER A 178 6.83 -12.05 6.07
N VAL A 179 6.89 -10.76 5.76
CA VAL A 179 7.16 -10.20 4.43
C VAL A 179 8.06 -8.99 4.62
N GLY A 180 9.20 -8.99 3.95
CA GLY A 180 10.22 -7.97 4.11
C GLY A 180 11.01 -8.06 5.40
#